data_7764cd4fa07ee80be5be251b90abb317
#
_entry.id   7764cd4fa07ee80be5be251b90abb317
#
_cell.length_a   1.000
_cell.length_b   1.000
_cell.length_c   1.000
_cell.angle_alpha   90.00
_cell.angle_beta   90.00
_cell.angle_gamma   90.00
#
_symmetry.space_group_name_H-M   'P 1'
#
loop_
_entity.id
_entity.type
_entity.pdbx_description
1 polymer ?
#
loop_
_entity_poly.entity_id
_entity_poly.type
_entity_poly.pdbx_seq_one_letter_code
_entity_poly.pdbx_strand_id
1 'polypeptide(L)'
;MDKKMELLNNEKWLVEMAGIFDRVTGYRYIHLTTTNKEENLTYKSFTVPFDKVVDNKARFNEFTCYGLKRNEVKTVVQEIKGNLGKLQYEASNDAASNFEDILEVLCKKIKAAKDTERMMWDFKDKDNNSYYKIPNPTFKKWFEEEDFEGWKYQEFVRDLKVFEYTLCSKNRNDYKNTKDGIRGICLQVDKIMKYIGKEEPKKREEQHK
;
A
#
# COMPACT_ATOMS: atom_id res chain seq x y z
N MET A 1 -20.61 -2.24 7.17
CA MET A 1 -20.22 -3.49 7.85
C MET A 1 -18.71 -3.55 7.78
N ASP A 2 -18.03 -3.26 8.88
CA ASP A 2 -16.59 -3.07 8.93
C ASP A 2 -15.88 -4.32 8.43
N LYS A 3 -15.09 -4.17 7.38
CA LYS A 3 -14.33 -5.29 6.81
C LYS A 3 -13.11 -5.54 7.70
N LYS A 4 -13.35 -6.27 8.80
CA LYS A 4 -12.29 -6.70 9.70
C LYS A 4 -11.42 -7.75 9.03
N MET A 5 -10.15 -7.67 9.26
CA MET A 5 -9.15 -8.63 8.78
C MET A 5 -8.60 -9.43 9.95
N GLU A 6 -8.67 -10.74 9.86
CA GLU A 6 -8.11 -11.64 10.87
C GLU A 6 -6.59 -11.66 10.79
N LEU A 7 -5.94 -11.48 11.95
CA LEU A 7 -4.48 -11.52 12.10
C LEU A 7 -3.99 -12.78 12.81
N LEU A 8 -4.80 -13.28 13.73
CA LEU A 8 -4.57 -14.52 14.45
C LEU A 8 -5.93 -15.16 14.74
N ASN A 9 -6.06 -16.43 14.39
CA ASN A 9 -7.26 -17.21 14.67
C ASN A 9 -6.84 -18.63 15.03
N ASN A 10 -6.67 -18.89 16.34
CA ASN A 10 -6.35 -20.21 16.88
C ASN A 10 -7.43 -20.66 17.89
N GLU A 11 -7.21 -21.75 18.58
CA GLU A 11 -8.18 -22.29 19.54
C GLU A 11 -8.53 -21.29 20.64
N LYS A 12 -7.54 -20.53 21.12
CA LYS A 12 -7.68 -19.60 22.24
C LYS A 12 -7.97 -18.17 21.82
N TRP A 13 -7.35 -17.68 20.73
CA TRP A 13 -7.35 -16.27 20.39
C TRP A 13 -7.96 -15.98 19.01
N LEU A 14 -8.75 -14.92 18.93
CA LEU A 14 -9.08 -14.24 17.69
C LEU A 14 -8.58 -12.79 17.83
N VAL A 15 -7.68 -12.39 16.92
CA VAL A 15 -7.20 -11.00 16.80
C VAL A 15 -7.56 -10.49 15.44
N GLU A 16 -8.24 -9.34 15.41
CA GLU A 16 -8.71 -8.70 14.17
C GLU A 16 -8.18 -7.28 14.07
N MET A 17 -8.03 -6.78 12.85
CA MET A 17 -7.76 -5.37 12.59
C MET A 17 -8.75 -4.77 11.61
N ALA A 18 -8.99 -3.46 11.75
CA ALA A 18 -9.72 -2.63 10.80
C ALA A 18 -8.99 -1.30 10.60
N GLY A 19 -9.14 -0.68 9.44
CA GLY A 19 -8.65 0.66 9.18
C GLY A 19 -9.64 1.70 9.67
N ILE A 20 -9.16 2.74 10.33
CA ILE A 20 -9.96 3.92 10.70
C ILE A 20 -9.29 5.15 10.10
N PHE A 21 -10.10 5.98 9.43
CA PHE A 21 -9.71 7.29 8.98
C PHE A 21 -10.40 8.36 9.80
N ASP A 22 -9.62 9.17 10.51
CA ASP A 22 -10.12 10.31 11.26
C ASP A 22 -10.27 11.52 10.32
N ARG A 23 -11.51 11.87 9.98
CA ARG A 23 -11.83 13.00 9.09
C ARG A 23 -11.41 14.36 9.66
N VAL A 24 -11.33 14.49 10.99
CA VAL A 24 -10.99 15.76 11.64
C VAL A 24 -9.50 16.03 11.54
N THR A 25 -8.68 15.02 11.84
CA THR A 25 -7.22 15.15 11.84
C THR A 25 -6.58 14.76 10.51
N GLY A 26 -7.29 14.03 9.65
CA GLY A 26 -6.76 13.46 8.42
C GLY A 26 -5.75 12.32 8.66
N TYR A 27 -5.74 11.73 9.86
CA TYR A 27 -4.84 10.62 10.19
C TYR A 27 -5.50 9.27 10.01
N ARG A 28 -4.69 8.29 9.63
CA ARG A 28 -5.07 6.87 9.54
C ARG A 28 -4.64 6.13 10.80
N TYR A 29 -5.51 5.28 11.30
CA TYR A 29 -5.26 4.43 12.44
C TYR A 29 -5.58 2.98 12.12
N ILE A 30 -4.94 2.06 12.84
CA ILE A 30 -5.27 0.65 12.85
C ILE A 30 -6.01 0.38 14.15
N HIS A 31 -7.25 -0.07 14.03
CA HIS A 31 -8.08 -0.51 15.16
C HIS A 31 -7.89 -2.01 15.36
N LEU A 32 -7.58 -2.40 16.58
CA LEU A 32 -7.26 -3.77 16.94
C LEU A 32 -8.26 -4.28 17.97
N THR A 33 -8.84 -5.44 17.70
CA THR A 33 -9.77 -6.14 18.59
C THR A 33 -9.19 -7.50 18.93
N THR A 34 -9.27 -7.90 20.20
CA THR A 34 -8.76 -9.18 20.69
C THR A 34 -9.85 -9.90 21.48
N THR A 35 -10.13 -11.13 21.11
CA THR A 35 -11.10 -11.99 21.79
C THR A 35 -10.41 -13.25 22.30
N ASN A 36 -10.58 -13.55 23.59
CA ASN A 36 -10.26 -14.86 24.16
C ASN A 36 -11.48 -15.77 23.96
N LYS A 37 -11.32 -16.79 23.11
CA LYS A 37 -12.42 -17.70 22.76
C LYS A 37 -12.76 -18.68 23.87
N GLU A 38 -11.76 -19.08 24.68
CA GLU A 38 -11.95 -19.99 25.81
C GLU A 38 -12.83 -19.36 26.88
N GLU A 39 -12.65 -18.07 27.12
CA GLU A 39 -13.38 -17.29 28.13
C GLU A 39 -14.61 -16.57 27.55
N ASN A 40 -14.77 -16.63 26.22
CA ASN A 40 -15.77 -15.84 25.46
C ASN A 40 -15.71 -14.34 25.82
N LEU A 41 -14.49 -13.81 25.95
CA LEU A 41 -14.22 -12.44 26.41
C LEU A 41 -13.56 -11.64 25.29
N THR A 42 -14.20 -10.55 24.88
CA THR A 42 -13.58 -9.54 24.02
C THR A 42 -12.99 -8.42 24.88
N TYR A 43 -11.69 -8.24 24.77
CA TYR A 43 -10.99 -7.17 25.48
C TYR A 43 -11.29 -5.80 24.87
N LYS A 44 -11.02 -4.74 25.65
CA LYS A 44 -11.13 -3.37 25.14
C LYS A 44 -10.24 -3.19 23.91
N SER A 45 -10.86 -2.79 22.80
CA SER A 45 -10.13 -2.48 21.57
C SER A 45 -9.22 -1.27 21.75
N PHE A 46 -8.12 -1.24 20.99
CA PHE A 46 -7.21 -0.11 20.99
C PHE A 46 -6.80 0.27 19.57
N THR A 47 -6.31 1.48 19.40
CA THR A 47 -5.87 2.02 18.10
C THR A 47 -4.39 2.33 18.11
N VAL A 48 -3.76 2.10 16.96
CA VAL A 48 -2.36 2.43 16.72
C VAL A 48 -2.26 3.32 15.49
N PRO A 49 -1.55 4.46 15.54
CA PRO A 49 -1.33 5.28 14.37
C PRO A 49 -0.63 4.50 13.25
N PHE A 50 -1.14 4.60 12.03
CA PHE A 50 -0.63 3.88 10.87
C PHE A 50 0.86 4.17 10.62
N ASP A 51 1.26 5.44 10.69
CA ASP A 51 2.63 5.88 10.51
C ASP A 51 3.59 5.25 11.54
N LYS A 52 3.13 5.07 12.78
CA LYS A 52 3.95 4.41 13.81
C LYS A 52 4.23 2.95 13.50
N VAL A 53 3.28 2.26 12.88
CA VAL A 53 3.48 0.86 12.46
C VAL A 53 4.45 0.79 11.29
N VAL A 54 4.27 1.65 10.29
CA VAL A 54 5.15 1.77 9.13
C VAL A 54 6.59 2.09 9.54
N ASP A 55 6.77 3.03 10.47
CA ASP A 55 8.09 3.44 10.98
C ASP A 55 8.70 2.46 12.00
N ASN A 56 8.05 1.34 12.31
CA ASN A 56 8.46 0.38 13.36
C ASN A 56 8.54 0.99 14.76
N LYS A 57 7.78 2.04 15.04
CA LYS A 57 7.72 2.73 16.34
C LYS A 57 6.50 2.34 17.17
N ALA A 58 5.56 1.59 16.58
CA ALA A 58 4.37 1.13 17.27
C ALA A 58 4.73 0.15 18.39
N ARG A 59 4.00 0.27 19.50
CA ARG A 59 4.08 -0.67 20.63
C ARG A 59 2.75 -1.38 20.75
N PHE A 60 2.79 -2.66 21.08
CA PHE A 60 1.64 -3.55 21.17
C PHE A 60 1.60 -4.25 22.53
N ASN A 61 1.88 -3.47 23.58
CA ASN A 61 1.94 -3.98 24.96
C ASN A 61 0.59 -4.55 25.43
N GLU A 62 -0.51 -4.04 24.88
CA GLU A 62 -1.87 -4.45 25.16
C GLU A 62 -2.06 -5.96 24.95
N PHE A 63 -1.50 -6.52 23.87
CA PHE A 63 -1.58 -7.95 23.61
C PHE A 63 -0.97 -8.80 24.74
N THR A 64 0.16 -8.36 25.28
CA THR A 64 0.79 -9.03 26.41
C THR A 64 -0.06 -8.89 27.69
N CYS A 65 -0.68 -7.71 27.91
CA CYS A 65 -1.60 -7.50 29.03
C CYS A 65 -2.85 -8.38 28.93
N TYR A 66 -3.29 -8.71 27.72
CA TYR A 66 -4.43 -9.62 27.48
C TYR A 66 -4.03 -11.10 27.62
N GLY A 67 -2.75 -11.40 27.77
CA GLY A 67 -2.23 -12.75 27.99
C GLY A 67 -1.76 -13.49 26.75
N LEU A 68 -1.60 -12.82 25.60
CA LEU A 68 -0.96 -13.42 24.44
C LEU A 68 0.51 -13.72 24.74
N LYS A 69 0.97 -14.91 24.35
CA LYS A 69 2.37 -15.29 24.46
C LYS A 69 3.26 -14.50 23.49
N ARG A 70 4.53 -14.39 23.80
CA ARG A 70 5.49 -13.61 22.99
C ARG A 70 5.54 -13.99 21.51
N ASN A 71 5.42 -15.28 21.19
CA ASN A 71 5.38 -15.78 19.81
C ASN A 71 4.07 -15.38 19.11
N GLU A 72 2.92 -15.44 19.80
CA GLU A 72 1.62 -15.01 19.27
C GLU A 72 1.63 -13.51 18.97
N VAL A 73 2.15 -12.69 19.89
CA VAL A 73 2.33 -11.25 19.65
C VAL A 73 3.22 -11.00 18.43
N LYS A 74 4.32 -11.74 18.30
CA LYS A 74 5.22 -11.63 17.13
C LYS A 74 4.50 -11.95 15.84
N THR A 75 3.71 -13.02 15.81
CA THR A 75 2.89 -13.41 14.65
C THR A 75 1.90 -12.30 14.29
N VAL A 76 1.11 -11.80 15.27
CA VAL A 76 0.14 -10.71 15.05
C VAL A 76 0.84 -9.48 14.47
N VAL A 77 1.98 -9.07 15.02
CA VAL A 77 2.72 -7.89 14.51
C VAL A 77 3.23 -8.10 13.09
N GLN A 78 3.68 -9.30 12.74
CA GLN A 78 4.07 -9.64 11.37
C GLN A 78 2.88 -9.58 10.41
N GLU A 79 1.73 -10.13 10.81
CA GLU A 79 0.50 -10.09 10.02
C GLU A 79 -0.03 -8.65 9.84
N ILE A 80 0.01 -7.81 10.88
CA ILE A 80 -0.32 -6.39 10.75
C ILE A 80 0.53 -5.76 9.64
N LYS A 81 1.85 -5.91 9.69
CA LYS A 81 2.78 -5.33 8.71
C LYS A 81 2.56 -5.88 7.30
N GLY A 82 2.36 -7.18 7.18
CA GLY A 82 2.15 -7.85 5.88
C GLY A 82 0.84 -7.45 5.19
N ASN A 83 -0.15 -6.94 5.95
CA ASN A 83 -1.46 -6.61 5.43
C ASN A 83 -1.77 -5.10 5.43
N LEU A 84 -0.82 -4.23 5.78
CA LEU A 84 -1.03 -2.78 5.80
C LEU A 84 -1.52 -2.22 4.46
N GLY A 85 -0.97 -2.70 3.34
CA GLY A 85 -1.33 -2.27 2.00
C GLY A 85 -2.75 -2.66 1.57
N LYS A 86 -3.35 -3.68 2.23
CA LYS A 86 -4.70 -4.18 1.95
C LYS A 86 -5.77 -3.62 2.89
N LEU A 87 -5.35 -2.82 3.88
CA LEU A 87 -6.24 -2.30 4.90
C LEU A 87 -7.19 -1.27 4.29
N GLN A 88 -8.50 -1.51 4.41
CA GLN A 88 -9.56 -0.59 4.02
C GLN A 88 -9.93 0.32 5.19
N TYR A 89 -10.30 1.56 4.91
CA TYR A 89 -10.65 2.57 5.92
C TYR A 89 -12.15 2.87 5.90
N GLU A 90 -12.79 2.91 7.06
CA GLU A 90 -14.25 3.09 7.19
C GLU A 90 -14.81 4.38 6.60
N ALA A 91 -14.02 5.42 6.53
CA ALA A 91 -14.50 6.74 6.11
C ALA A 91 -14.60 6.92 4.60
N SER A 92 -14.11 5.98 3.82
CA SER A 92 -14.07 6.07 2.35
C SER A 92 -15.32 5.42 1.76
N ASN A 93 -16.26 6.22 1.27
CA ASN A 93 -17.41 5.75 0.51
C ASN A 93 -17.11 5.67 -1.00
N ASP A 94 -15.98 6.22 -1.47
CA ASP A 94 -15.63 6.31 -2.87
C ASP A 94 -14.25 5.72 -3.21
N ALA A 95 -14.21 5.10 -4.32
CA ALA A 95 -13.22 4.57 -5.23
C ALA A 95 -11.94 3.94 -4.65
N ALA A 96 -11.15 4.55 -3.81
CA ALA A 96 -9.88 3.99 -3.36
C ALA A 96 -9.71 4.08 -1.85
N SER A 97 -10.13 3.03 -1.14
CA SER A 97 -10.10 2.98 0.33
C SER A 97 -8.81 2.39 0.91
N ASN A 98 -7.96 1.83 0.09
CA ASN A 98 -6.69 1.25 0.51
C ASN A 98 -5.56 1.54 -0.48
N PHE A 99 -4.34 1.22 -0.08
CA PHE A 99 -3.14 1.45 -0.88
C PHE A 99 -3.17 0.74 -2.24
N GLU A 100 -3.67 -0.51 -2.30
CA GLU A 100 -3.70 -1.29 -3.54
C GLU A 100 -4.69 -0.71 -4.56
N ASP A 101 -5.85 -0.21 -4.11
CA ASP A 101 -6.84 0.43 -4.99
C ASP A 101 -6.27 1.72 -5.61
N ILE A 102 -5.59 2.55 -4.81
CA ILE A 102 -4.90 3.74 -5.31
C ILE A 102 -3.85 3.36 -6.35
N LEU A 103 -3.06 2.34 -6.05
CA LEU A 103 -2.02 1.87 -6.96
C LEU A 103 -2.61 1.35 -8.27
N GLU A 104 -3.74 0.64 -8.21
CA GLU A 104 -4.46 0.17 -9.41
C GLU A 104 -4.92 1.33 -10.29
N VAL A 105 -5.55 2.37 -9.71
CA VAL A 105 -5.98 3.56 -10.44
C VAL A 105 -4.80 4.25 -11.11
N LEU A 106 -3.71 4.46 -10.38
CA LEU A 106 -2.51 5.09 -10.93
C LEU A 106 -1.85 4.21 -12.02
N CYS A 107 -1.86 2.89 -11.88
CA CYS A 107 -1.37 1.97 -12.92
C CYS A 107 -2.20 2.03 -14.22
N LYS A 108 -3.52 2.27 -14.13
CA LYS A 108 -4.35 2.53 -15.32
C LYS A 108 -3.93 3.82 -16.05
N LYS A 109 -3.60 4.88 -15.30
CA LYS A 109 -3.04 6.13 -15.89
C LYS A 109 -1.67 5.88 -16.52
N ILE A 110 -0.82 5.06 -15.89
CA ILE A 110 0.48 4.66 -16.45
C ILE A 110 0.28 3.95 -17.80
N LYS A 111 -0.65 3.00 -17.88
CA LYS A 111 -0.96 2.29 -19.12
C LYS A 111 -1.43 3.25 -20.22
N ALA A 112 -2.38 4.13 -19.90
CA ALA A 112 -2.90 5.11 -20.85
C ALA A 112 -1.80 6.07 -21.34
N ALA A 113 -0.93 6.56 -20.45
CA ALA A 113 0.18 7.46 -20.81
C ALA A 113 1.24 6.75 -21.67
N LYS A 114 1.52 5.46 -21.41
CA LYS A 114 2.48 4.66 -22.19
C LYS A 114 2.05 4.55 -23.66
N ASP A 115 0.76 4.47 -23.92
CA ASP A 115 0.22 4.37 -25.28
C ASP A 115 0.23 5.72 -26.02
N THR A 116 0.29 6.85 -25.32
CA THR A 116 0.13 8.20 -25.91
C THR A 116 1.33 9.11 -25.73
N GLU A 117 2.20 8.91 -24.73
CA GLU A 117 3.25 9.85 -24.38
C GLU A 117 4.63 9.20 -24.31
N ARG A 118 5.61 9.84 -24.96
CA ARG A 118 7.03 9.48 -24.90
C ARG A 118 7.69 9.78 -23.53
N MET A 119 6.90 10.04 -22.48
CA MET A 119 7.41 10.52 -21.20
C MET A 119 7.76 9.43 -20.18
N MET A 120 7.46 8.17 -20.47
CA MET A 120 7.75 7.07 -19.56
C MET A 120 8.97 6.31 -20.01
N TRP A 121 9.99 6.36 -19.20
CA TRP A 121 11.25 5.67 -19.51
C TRP A 121 11.26 4.31 -18.80
N ASP A 122 11.36 3.27 -19.60
CA ASP A 122 11.76 1.96 -19.12
C ASP A 122 13.25 2.00 -18.82
N PHE A 123 13.65 1.67 -17.61
CA PHE A 123 15.07 1.46 -17.35
C PHE A 123 15.28 0.21 -16.50
N LYS A 124 16.50 -0.31 -16.54
CA LYS A 124 16.93 -1.44 -15.73
C LYS A 124 17.96 -0.99 -14.71
N ASP A 125 17.88 -1.55 -13.50
CA ASP A 125 18.93 -1.39 -12.50
C ASP A 125 20.10 -2.34 -12.73
N LYS A 126 21.04 -2.38 -11.77
CA LYS A 126 22.24 -3.25 -11.85
C LYS A 126 21.89 -4.74 -11.75
N ASP A 127 20.78 -5.06 -11.12
CA ASP A 127 20.28 -6.41 -10.90
C ASP A 127 19.31 -6.85 -12.01
N ASN A 128 19.23 -6.07 -13.09
CA ASN A 128 18.39 -6.30 -14.27
C ASN A 128 16.86 -6.19 -14.00
N ASN A 129 16.45 -5.62 -12.87
CA ASN A 129 15.04 -5.33 -12.61
C ASN A 129 14.57 -4.18 -13.49
N SER A 130 13.38 -4.32 -14.05
CA SER A 130 12.76 -3.31 -14.91
C SER A 130 11.89 -2.34 -14.12
N TYR A 131 11.94 -1.06 -14.47
CA TYR A 131 11.19 0.01 -13.82
C TYR A 131 10.56 0.96 -14.83
N TYR A 132 9.32 1.41 -14.51
CA TYR A 132 8.74 2.60 -15.13
C TYR A 132 9.10 3.82 -14.28
N LYS A 133 9.76 4.78 -14.90
CA LYS A 133 10.10 6.05 -14.27
C LYS A 133 9.13 7.14 -14.72
N ILE A 134 8.40 7.69 -13.77
CA ILE A 134 7.43 8.76 -13.98
C ILE A 134 7.97 10.02 -13.30
N PRO A 135 8.08 11.17 -14.00
CA PRO A 135 8.49 12.43 -13.38
C PRO A 135 7.62 12.78 -12.17
N ASN A 136 8.24 13.25 -11.08
CA ASN A 136 7.51 13.59 -9.85
C ASN A 136 6.32 14.54 -10.07
N PRO A 137 6.42 15.62 -10.88
CA PRO A 137 5.28 16.50 -11.12
C PRO A 137 4.11 15.77 -11.78
N THR A 138 4.37 14.89 -12.75
CA THR A 138 3.36 14.10 -13.46
C THR A 138 2.67 13.13 -12.51
N PHE A 139 3.45 12.37 -11.73
CA PHE A 139 2.90 11.39 -10.81
C PHE A 139 2.07 12.06 -9.70
N LYS A 140 2.56 13.21 -9.18
CA LYS A 140 1.83 14.01 -8.20
C LYS A 140 0.51 14.52 -8.76
N LYS A 141 0.53 15.07 -10.00
CA LYS A 141 -0.68 15.54 -10.68
C LYS A 141 -1.72 14.42 -10.82
N TRP A 142 -1.32 13.23 -11.27
CA TRP A 142 -2.23 12.09 -11.39
C TRP A 142 -2.84 11.69 -10.05
N PHE A 143 -2.07 11.73 -8.97
CA PHE A 143 -2.56 11.43 -7.63
C PHE A 143 -3.58 12.48 -7.15
N GLU A 144 -3.30 13.76 -7.36
CA GLU A 144 -4.16 14.87 -6.91
C GLU A 144 -5.46 15.00 -7.75
N GLU A 145 -5.45 14.57 -9.01
CA GLU A 145 -6.65 14.55 -9.87
C GLU A 145 -7.72 13.55 -9.41
N GLU A 146 -7.33 12.47 -8.74
CA GLU A 146 -8.25 11.43 -8.28
C GLU A 146 -8.83 11.68 -6.89
N ASP A 147 -8.30 12.67 -6.16
CA ASP A 147 -8.76 13.08 -4.83
C ASP A 147 -9.01 11.91 -3.86
N PHE A 148 -7.99 11.07 -3.66
CA PHE A 148 -8.09 9.89 -2.81
C PHE A 148 -8.34 10.25 -1.35
N GLU A 149 -9.57 10.08 -0.87
CA GLU A 149 -9.97 10.43 0.49
C GLU A 149 -9.08 9.73 1.53
N GLY A 150 -8.60 10.49 2.51
CA GLY A 150 -7.74 9.98 3.58
C GLY A 150 -6.29 9.75 3.20
N TRP A 151 -5.88 10.10 1.98
CA TRP A 151 -4.52 9.93 1.52
C TRP A 151 -3.86 11.24 1.12
N LYS A 152 -2.61 11.43 1.60
CA LYS A 152 -1.73 12.51 1.13
C LYS A 152 -0.68 11.94 0.19
N TYR A 153 -0.36 12.67 -0.85
CA TYR A 153 0.67 12.28 -1.83
C TYR A 153 1.97 11.80 -1.18
N GLN A 154 2.47 12.56 -0.18
CA GLN A 154 3.73 12.23 0.50
C GLN A 154 3.66 10.92 1.30
N GLU A 155 2.52 10.61 1.88
CA GLU A 155 2.27 9.36 2.59
C GLU A 155 2.23 8.19 1.61
N PHE A 156 1.50 8.35 0.50
CA PHE A 156 1.42 7.32 -0.52
C PHE A 156 2.80 6.99 -1.12
N VAL A 157 3.59 8.01 -1.47
CA VAL A 157 4.95 7.80 -2.03
C VAL A 157 5.89 7.16 -1.00
N ARG A 158 5.75 7.48 0.30
CA ARG A 158 6.47 6.79 1.37
C ARG A 158 6.08 5.32 1.44
N ASP A 159 4.77 5.04 1.37
CA ASP A 159 4.24 3.69 1.46
C ASP A 159 4.63 2.83 0.25
N LEU A 160 4.71 3.40 -0.95
CA LEU A 160 5.30 2.74 -2.13
C LEU A 160 6.72 2.22 -1.85
N LYS A 161 7.54 3.00 -1.13
CA LYS A 161 8.88 2.59 -0.72
C LYS A 161 8.85 1.51 0.35
N VAL A 162 8.00 1.67 1.37
CA VAL A 162 7.87 0.71 2.49
C VAL A 162 7.43 -0.67 1.99
N PHE A 163 6.50 -0.70 1.03
CA PHE A 163 6.02 -1.93 0.41
C PHE A 163 6.89 -2.38 -0.77
N GLU A 164 8.05 -1.74 -0.96
CA GLU A 164 9.05 -2.08 -1.99
C GLU A 164 8.53 -2.05 -3.43
N TYR A 165 7.55 -1.20 -3.74
CA TYR A 165 7.09 -1.01 -5.13
C TYR A 165 8.02 -0.10 -5.93
N THR A 166 8.93 0.64 -5.27
CA THR A 166 9.76 1.66 -5.92
C THR A 166 11.25 1.47 -5.67
N LEU A 167 12.04 1.82 -6.70
CA LEU A 167 13.46 2.10 -6.52
C LEU A 167 13.63 3.54 -6.03
N CYS A 168 14.35 3.72 -4.93
CA CYS A 168 14.58 5.02 -4.30
C CYS A 168 16.06 5.33 -4.15
N SER A 169 16.39 6.62 -4.23
CA SER A 169 17.71 7.10 -3.81
C SER A 169 17.82 7.02 -2.28
N LYS A 170 19.06 6.92 -1.75
CA LYS A 170 19.32 6.86 -0.32
C LYS A 170 18.62 8.03 0.40
N ASN A 171 17.87 7.73 1.46
CA ASN A 171 17.13 8.69 2.30
C ASN A 171 16.04 9.51 1.55
N ARG A 172 15.53 9.01 0.42
CA ARG A 172 14.46 9.67 -0.34
C ARG A 172 13.39 8.66 -0.76
N ASN A 173 12.25 9.18 -1.20
CA ASN A 173 11.15 8.38 -1.73
C ASN A 173 11.08 8.44 -3.28
N ASP A 174 12.02 9.14 -3.90
CA ASP A 174 12.18 9.24 -5.35
C ASP A 174 13.57 8.76 -5.80
N TYR A 175 13.73 8.56 -7.08
CA TYR A 175 14.99 8.16 -7.70
C TYR A 175 15.49 9.24 -8.68
N LYS A 176 16.79 9.53 -8.63
CA LYS A 176 17.46 10.40 -9.61
C LYS A 176 18.42 9.56 -10.42
N ASN A 177 18.11 9.37 -11.70
CA ASN A 177 19.05 8.75 -12.61
C ASN A 177 20.21 9.74 -12.91
N THR A 178 21.42 9.24 -12.89
CA THR A 178 22.63 10.03 -13.20
C THR A 178 22.72 10.44 -14.66
N LYS A 179 22.07 9.71 -15.58
CA LYS A 179 22.14 9.99 -17.03
C LYS A 179 21.28 11.16 -17.45
N ASP A 180 20.06 11.27 -16.95
CA ASP A 180 19.10 12.31 -17.34
C ASP A 180 18.94 13.43 -16.29
N GLY A 181 19.43 13.20 -15.08
CA GLY A 181 19.32 14.17 -13.97
C GLY A 181 17.91 14.37 -13.42
N ILE A 182 16.89 13.76 -14.03
CA ILE A 182 15.48 13.96 -13.66
C ILE A 182 15.12 13.06 -12.49
N ARG A 183 14.35 13.62 -11.55
CA ARG A 183 13.79 12.87 -10.43
C ARG A 183 12.41 12.34 -10.79
N GLY A 184 12.12 11.11 -10.37
CA GLY A 184 10.84 10.46 -10.62
C GLY A 184 10.53 9.34 -9.64
N ILE A 185 9.28 8.93 -9.65
CA ILE A 185 8.83 7.69 -9.02
C ILE A 185 9.16 6.56 -9.98
N CYS A 186 9.94 5.59 -9.49
CA CYS A 186 10.40 4.44 -10.29
C CYS A 186 9.69 3.19 -9.80
N LEU A 187 8.59 2.83 -10.45
CA LEU A 187 7.78 1.66 -10.08
C LEU A 187 8.36 0.39 -10.69
N GLN A 188 8.54 -0.64 -9.88
CA GLN A 188 9.03 -1.94 -10.31
C GLN A 188 7.98 -2.63 -11.19
N VAL A 189 8.34 -2.92 -12.44
CA VAL A 189 7.40 -3.45 -13.46
C VAL A 189 6.75 -4.74 -13.00
N ASP A 190 7.52 -5.71 -12.51
CA ASP A 190 7.01 -7.02 -12.10
C ASP A 190 5.95 -6.93 -10.99
N LYS A 191 6.11 -5.97 -10.07
CA LYS A 191 5.16 -5.77 -8.95
C LYS A 191 3.86 -5.11 -9.40
N ILE A 192 3.89 -4.27 -10.44
CA ILE A 192 2.70 -3.53 -10.90
C ILE A 192 2.01 -4.15 -12.11
N MET A 193 2.60 -5.15 -12.75
CA MET A 193 2.02 -5.82 -13.92
C MET A 193 0.63 -6.41 -13.66
N LYS A 194 0.35 -6.86 -12.44
CA LYS A 194 -0.98 -7.36 -12.04
C LYS A 194 -2.09 -6.30 -12.18
N TYR A 195 -1.73 -5.01 -12.03
CA TYR A 195 -2.66 -3.88 -12.13
C TYR A 195 -2.76 -3.30 -13.55
N ILE A 196 -1.66 -3.35 -14.30
CA ILE A 196 -1.61 -2.85 -15.70
C ILE A 196 -2.34 -3.80 -16.64
N GLY A 197 -2.44 -5.08 -16.26
CA GLY A 197 -2.97 -6.17 -17.10
C GLY A 197 -1.93 -6.67 -18.10
N LYS A 198 -2.03 -7.93 -18.49
CA LYS A 198 -1.26 -8.47 -19.61
C LYS A 198 -1.69 -7.73 -20.88
N GLU A 199 -0.77 -7.20 -21.66
CA GLU A 199 -1.07 -6.72 -23.00
C GLU A 199 -1.73 -7.88 -23.76
N GLU A 200 -2.99 -7.76 -24.12
CA GLU A 200 -3.57 -8.66 -25.12
C GLU A 200 -2.77 -8.45 -26.40
N PRO A 201 -2.20 -9.51 -27.00
CA PRO A 201 -1.49 -9.36 -28.25
C PRO A 201 -2.48 -8.76 -29.27
N LYS A 202 -2.17 -7.59 -29.79
CA LYS A 202 -2.96 -6.95 -30.87
C LYS A 202 -3.13 -8.01 -31.97
N LYS A 203 -4.36 -8.48 -32.17
CA LYS A 203 -4.69 -9.31 -33.34
C LYS A 203 -4.23 -8.52 -34.57
N ARG A 204 -3.23 -9.03 -35.26
CA ARG A 204 -2.89 -8.51 -36.59
C ARG A 204 -4.15 -8.70 -37.41
N GLU A 205 -4.78 -7.59 -37.82
CA GLU A 205 -5.77 -7.61 -38.87
C GLU A 205 -5.08 -8.19 -40.09
N GLU A 206 -5.43 -9.40 -40.47
CA GLU A 206 -5.06 -9.97 -41.75
C GLU A 206 -5.71 -9.10 -42.81
N GLN A 207 -4.89 -8.26 -43.42
CA GLN A 207 -5.26 -7.60 -44.66
C GLN A 207 -5.39 -8.70 -45.73
N HIS A 208 -6.59 -9.18 -45.94
CA HIS A 208 -6.92 -9.94 -47.15
C HIS A 208 -6.90 -8.96 -48.33
N LYS A 209 -5.90 -9.17 -49.18
CA LYS A 209 -5.93 -8.69 -50.57
C LYS A 209 -6.86 -9.56 -51.38
#